data_dc0b3317d0d1dd6d0f707271786837fd
#
_entry.id   dc0b3317d0d1dd6d0f707271786837fd
#
_cell.length_a   1.000
_cell.length_b   1.000
_cell.length_c   1.000
_cell.angle_alpha   90.00
_cell.angle_beta   90.00
_cell.angle_gamma   90.00
#
_symmetry.space_group_name_H-M   'P 1'
#
loop_
_entity.id
_entity.type
_entity.pdbx_description
1 polymer ?
#
loop_
_entity_poly.entity_id
_entity_poly.type
_entity_poly.pdbx_seq_one_letter_code
_entity_poly.pdbx_strand_id
1 'polypeptide(L)'
;MTRIFQLAWLIGLACAQSAAADPSLKDLAARTEVRAIETLTITDQQFLTGDKNGKAVTIAGQLRFPQGASGRLPAVILQHGSGGVSGGHELWAKTFNEMGIASFLVDSFSGRGIVSTSTNQALLGRLNMVLDGYRAFDVLANHPRIDSARIAVMGFSRGGQSTLYSSVKRFQQMWNPRAAFAAYIPLYASCNTTFIGDTDLSPAPIRQFHGAADDYVPVAPCRAYFERLRAAGRDVQLTDYPDAHHGYDNPLGNKTPTVAKGAQSVRACKLKEEPLGTIINAETGQPFTYQDPCVQTDPHTGYNELAANATRKAVKEFVRTVFKLEP
;
A
#
# COMPACT_ATOMS: atom_id res chain seq x y z
N MET A 1 -27.45 -29.57 77.53
CA MET A 1 -26.80 -30.41 76.48
C MET A 1 -26.74 -29.56 75.21
N THR A 2 -25.64 -28.85 74.97
CA THR A 2 -25.46 -27.87 73.87
C THR A 2 -24.46 -28.50 72.89
N ARG A 3 -24.93 -28.76 71.61
CA ARG A 3 -24.05 -29.27 70.60
C ARG A 3 -23.51 -28.06 69.80
N ILE A 4 -22.18 -27.95 69.74
CA ILE A 4 -21.41 -26.98 68.99
C ILE A 4 -21.17 -27.59 67.59
N PHE A 5 -21.67 -26.90 66.49
CA PHE A 5 -21.32 -27.23 65.10
C PHE A 5 -20.05 -26.46 64.73
N GLN A 6 -18.98 -27.18 64.42
CA GLN A 6 -17.79 -26.61 63.81
C GLN A 6 -17.98 -26.58 62.28
N LEU A 7 -17.94 -25.38 61.72
CA LEU A 7 -17.93 -25.14 60.25
C LEU A 7 -16.49 -25.12 59.79
N ALA A 8 -16.08 -26.12 59.01
CA ALA A 8 -14.77 -26.16 58.37
C ALA A 8 -14.82 -25.37 57.06
N TRP A 9 -14.01 -24.32 56.95
CA TRP A 9 -13.78 -23.57 55.69
C TRP A 9 -12.71 -24.31 54.88
N LEU A 10 -13.10 -24.83 53.70
CA LEU A 10 -12.19 -25.33 52.68
C LEU A 10 -11.77 -24.14 51.80
N ILE A 11 -10.53 -23.68 51.98
CA ILE A 11 -9.91 -22.70 51.09
C ILE A 11 -9.40 -23.45 49.85
N GLY A 12 -10.13 -23.38 48.76
CA GLY A 12 -9.67 -23.88 47.48
C GLY A 12 -8.61 -22.95 46.86
N LEU A 13 -7.37 -23.40 46.85
CA LEU A 13 -6.29 -22.77 46.08
C LEU A 13 -6.59 -22.99 44.58
N ALA A 14 -7.10 -21.99 43.87
CA ALA A 14 -7.14 -22.00 42.42
C ALA A 14 -5.73 -21.73 41.90
N CYS A 15 -5.02 -22.78 41.46
CA CYS A 15 -3.81 -22.64 40.66
C CYS A 15 -4.18 -22.00 39.31
N ALA A 16 -3.91 -20.73 39.15
CA ALA A 16 -3.93 -20.10 37.82
C ALA A 16 -2.76 -20.69 37.02
N GLN A 17 -3.07 -21.67 36.17
CA GLN A 17 -2.12 -22.13 35.16
C GLN A 17 -2.01 -21.03 34.13
N SER A 18 -0.90 -20.30 34.09
CA SER A 18 -0.55 -19.46 32.96
C SER A 18 -0.34 -20.37 31.73
N ALA A 19 -1.28 -20.39 30.81
CA ALA A 19 -1.10 -21.08 29.55
C ALA A 19 0.13 -20.49 28.84
N ALA A 20 1.22 -21.28 28.81
CA ALA A 20 2.36 -20.93 27.96
C ALA A 20 1.88 -20.89 26.52
N ALA A 21 2.12 -19.79 25.82
CA ALA A 21 1.75 -19.65 24.41
C ALA A 21 2.45 -20.76 23.59
N ASP A 22 1.68 -21.42 22.74
CA ASP A 22 2.19 -22.44 21.82
C ASP A 22 3.34 -21.85 20.97
N PRO A 23 4.55 -22.43 20.97
CA PRO A 23 5.66 -21.97 20.16
C PRO A 23 5.36 -21.91 18.65
N SER A 24 4.43 -22.72 18.15
CA SER A 24 3.98 -22.72 16.76
C SER A 24 3.20 -21.46 16.37
N LEU A 25 2.72 -20.68 17.35
CA LEU A 25 1.97 -19.44 17.15
C LEU A 25 2.85 -18.18 17.18
N LYS A 26 4.17 -18.33 17.36
CA LYS A 26 5.09 -17.18 17.43
C LYS A 26 5.07 -16.28 16.19
N ASP A 27 4.73 -16.86 15.06
CA ASP A 27 4.69 -16.14 13.77
C ASP A 27 3.35 -15.48 13.48
N LEU A 28 2.33 -15.71 14.29
CA LEU A 28 1.00 -15.14 14.11
C LEU A 28 0.92 -13.76 14.78
N ALA A 29 0.14 -12.86 14.16
CA ALA A 29 -0.21 -11.61 14.80
C ALA A 29 -0.93 -11.87 16.13
N ALA A 30 -0.61 -11.12 17.19
CA ALA A 30 -1.26 -11.26 18.48
C ALA A 30 -2.76 -10.97 18.41
N ARG A 31 -3.15 -10.11 17.47
CA ARG A 31 -4.54 -9.72 17.19
C ARG A 31 -4.68 -9.29 15.75
N THR A 32 -5.73 -9.77 15.10
CA THR A 32 -6.17 -9.30 13.77
C THR A 32 -7.55 -8.69 13.89
N GLU A 33 -7.75 -7.52 13.30
CA GLU A 33 -9.03 -6.82 13.24
C GLU A 33 -9.40 -6.57 11.77
N VAL A 34 -10.63 -6.89 11.39
CA VAL A 34 -11.21 -6.43 10.12
C VAL A 34 -11.88 -5.08 10.38
N ARG A 35 -11.47 -4.06 9.63
CA ARG A 35 -11.96 -2.69 9.78
C ARG A 35 -12.67 -2.26 8.52
N ALA A 36 -13.88 -1.73 8.69
CA ALA A 36 -14.60 -1.06 7.62
C ALA A 36 -13.92 0.27 7.28
N ILE A 37 -13.85 0.59 6.00
CA ILE A 37 -13.32 1.86 5.48
C ILE A 37 -14.38 2.45 4.57
N GLU A 38 -15.04 3.51 5.04
CA GLU A 38 -16.03 4.25 4.26
C GLU A 38 -15.32 5.13 3.23
N THR A 39 -15.61 4.93 1.95
CA THR A 39 -14.98 5.63 0.85
C THR A 39 -15.96 5.86 -0.32
N LEU A 40 -15.45 6.32 -1.45
CA LEU A 40 -16.23 6.55 -2.67
C LEU A 40 -15.65 5.77 -3.83
N THR A 41 -16.47 5.36 -4.77
CA THR A 41 -16.05 4.99 -6.11
C THR A 41 -16.25 6.21 -7.00
N ILE A 42 -15.14 6.78 -7.51
CA ILE A 42 -15.09 8.00 -8.31
C ILE A 42 -14.25 7.78 -9.56
N THR A 43 -14.47 8.59 -10.57
CA THR A 43 -13.60 8.68 -11.76
C THR A 43 -12.31 9.43 -11.43
N ASP A 44 -11.28 9.28 -12.27
CA ASP A 44 -10.05 10.07 -12.13
C ASP A 44 -10.33 11.57 -12.26
N GLN A 45 -11.26 11.98 -13.14
CA GLN A 45 -11.67 13.37 -13.27
C GLN A 45 -12.32 13.91 -11.98
N GLN A 46 -13.24 13.16 -11.37
CA GLN A 46 -13.83 13.53 -10.08
C GLN A 46 -12.75 13.64 -9.00
N PHE A 47 -11.79 12.70 -8.96
CA PHE A 47 -10.68 12.80 -8.02
C PHE A 47 -9.86 14.09 -8.24
N LEU A 48 -9.49 14.40 -9.47
CA LEU A 48 -8.62 15.53 -9.82
C LEU A 48 -9.30 16.90 -9.63
N THR A 49 -10.63 16.96 -9.70
CA THR A 49 -11.43 18.18 -9.48
C THR A 49 -11.97 18.31 -8.05
N GLY A 50 -11.80 17.28 -7.22
CA GLY A 50 -12.36 17.26 -5.85
C GLY A 50 -13.87 17.06 -5.82
N ASP A 51 -14.46 16.56 -6.90
CA ASP A 51 -15.89 16.24 -6.97
C ASP A 51 -16.19 14.99 -6.11
N LYS A 52 -16.98 15.19 -5.07
CA LYS A 52 -17.36 14.16 -4.09
C LYS A 52 -18.65 13.42 -4.45
N ASN A 53 -19.23 13.67 -5.63
CA ASN A 53 -20.46 13.03 -6.11
C ASN A 53 -20.19 11.61 -6.66
N GLY A 54 -19.44 10.80 -5.92
CA GLY A 54 -19.17 9.41 -6.24
C GLY A 54 -20.15 8.45 -5.58
N LYS A 55 -20.11 7.18 -6.00
CA LYS A 55 -20.88 6.12 -5.34
C LYS A 55 -20.24 5.78 -3.99
N ALA A 56 -20.96 5.98 -2.90
CA ALA A 56 -20.52 5.55 -1.57
C ALA A 56 -20.33 4.01 -1.54
N VAL A 57 -19.26 3.58 -0.90
CA VAL A 57 -18.91 2.18 -0.75
C VAL A 57 -18.15 1.95 0.54
N THR A 58 -18.37 0.81 1.18
CA THR A 58 -17.56 0.31 2.29
C THR A 58 -16.58 -0.71 1.74
N ILE A 59 -15.30 -0.47 1.91
CA ILE A 59 -14.23 -1.44 1.67
C ILE A 59 -13.67 -1.95 3.00
N ALA A 60 -12.80 -2.94 2.97
CA ALA A 60 -12.25 -3.54 4.18
C ALA A 60 -10.72 -3.38 4.25
N GLY A 61 -10.21 -3.31 5.48
CA GLY A 61 -8.79 -3.43 5.77
C GLY A 61 -8.56 -4.43 6.89
N GLN A 62 -7.50 -5.21 6.79
CA GLN A 62 -7.07 -6.17 7.80
C GLN A 62 -5.91 -5.56 8.60
N LEU A 63 -6.21 -5.14 9.83
CA LEU A 63 -5.23 -4.59 10.77
C LEU A 63 -4.66 -5.72 11.63
N ARG A 64 -3.34 -5.88 11.61
CA ARG A 64 -2.62 -6.89 12.37
C ARG A 64 -1.64 -6.24 13.33
N PHE A 65 -1.67 -6.69 14.56
CA PHE A 65 -0.75 -6.24 15.61
C PHE A 65 0.35 -7.27 15.83
N PRO A 66 1.60 -6.82 16.05
CA PRO A 66 2.69 -7.68 16.44
C PRO A 66 2.38 -8.43 17.74
N GLN A 67 2.86 -9.66 17.84
CA GLN A 67 2.72 -10.45 19.06
C GLN A 67 3.49 -9.80 20.21
N GLY A 68 2.89 -9.76 21.40
CA GLY A 68 3.51 -9.20 22.61
C GLY A 68 3.67 -7.69 22.63
N ALA A 69 3.27 -6.99 21.57
CA ALA A 69 3.39 -5.53 21.52
C ALA A 69 2.38 -4.83 22.42
N SER A 70 2.84 -3.81 23.12
CA SER A 70 2.04 -2.96 24.03
C SER A 70 2.11 -1.50 23.60
N GLY A 71 1.20 -0.67 24.11
CA GLY A 71 1.17 0.75 23.84
C GLY A 71 0.70 1.11 22.42
N ARG A 72 1.10 2.31 21.96
CA ARG A 72 0.79 2.82 20.62
C ARG A 72 1.91 2.47 19.65
N LEU A 73 1.58 1.84 18.55
CA LEU A 73 2.51 1.27 17.59
C LEU A 73 2.59 2.11 16.32
N PRO A 74 3.75 2.14 15.66
CA PRO A 74 3.82 2.57 14.26
C PRO A 74 3.02 1.60 13.39
N ALA A 75 2.57 2.07 12.22
CA ALA A 75 1.81 1.24 11.29
C ALA A 75 2.23 1.47 9.85
N VAL A 76 2.09 0.42 9.02
CA VAL A 76 2.23 0.52 7.57
C VAL A 76 0.92 0.11 6.91
N ILE A 77 0.35 1.01 6.11
CA ILE A 77 -0.76 0.71 5.19
C ILE A 77 -0.19 0.00 3.97
N LEU A 78 -0.78 -1.13 3.59
CA LEU A 78 -0.41 -1.91 2.41
C LEU A 78 -1.51 -1.81 1.35
N GLN A 79 -1.15 -1.33 0.15
CA GLN A 79 -2.06 -1.18 -0.99
C GLN A 79 -1.69 -2.17 -2.10
N HIS A 80 -2.61 -3.06 -2.44
CA HIS A 80 -2.41 -4.11 -3.45
C HIS A 80 -2.34 -3.57 -4.89
N GLY A 81 -1.85 -4.38 -5.81
CA GLY A 81 -1.84 -4.10 -7.25
C GLY A 81 -3.15 -4.44 -7.97
N SER A 82 -3.13 -4.43 -9.31
CA SER A 82 -4.30 -4.71 -10.16
C SER A 82 -4.88 -6.12 -9.99
N GLY A 83 -4.12 -7.06 -9.45
CA GLY A 83 -4.57 -8.42 -9.14
C GLY A 83 -5.36 -8.57 -7.83
N GLY A 84 -5.56 -7.50 -7.06
CA GLY A 84 -6.17 -7.59 -5.73
C GLY A 84 -5.18 -8.02 -4.64
N VAL A 85 -5.70 -8.33 -3.46
CA VAL A 85 -4.91 -8.83 -2.32
C VAL A 85 -4.34 -10.21 -2.64
N SER A 86 -3.09 -10.46 -2.28
CA SER A 86 -2.40 -11.72 -2.54
C SER A 86 -1.46 -12.13 -1.40
N GLY A 87 -0.99 -13.38 -1.42
CA GLY A 87 -0.03 -13.88 -0.44
C GLY A 87 1.28 -13.09 -0.35
N GLY A 88 1.71 -12.43 -1.43
CA GLY A 88 2.88 -11.54 -1.39
C GLY A 88 2.69 -10.36 -0.43
N HIS A 89 1.49 -9.77 -0.38
CA HIS A 89 1.14 -8.70 0.57
C HIS A 89 1.11 -9.21 2.02
N GLU A 90 0.65 -10.45 2.21
CA GLU A 90 0.65 -11.12 3.51
C GLU A 90 2.07 -11.29 4.08
N LEU A 91 3.02 -11.64 3.21
CA LEU A 91 4.43 -11.77 3.59
C LEU A 91 5.05 -10.42 3.99
N TRP A 92 4.64 -9.33 3.35
CA TRP A 92 5.04 -7.99 3.78
C TRP A 92 4.39 -7.60 5.12
N ALA A 93 3.10 -7.90 5.31
CA ALA A 93 2.42 -7.69 6.59
C ALA A 93 3.14 -8.44 7.73
N LYS A 94 3.50 -9.72 7.51
CA LYS A 94 4.31 -10.51 8.45
C LYS A 94 5.66 -9.84 8.71
N THR A 95 6.37 -9.38 7.67
CA THR A 95 7.66 -8.70 7.80
C THR A 95 7.59 -7.48 8.72
N PHE A 96 6.54 -6.65 8.60
CA PHE A 96 6.36 -5.50 9.48
C PHE A 96 5.99 -5.90 10.90
N ASN A 97 5.12 -6.91 11.07
CA ASN A 97 4.77 -7.40 12.40
C ASN A 97 6.00 -7.96 13.16
N GLU A 98 6.90 -8.66 12.48
CA GLU A 98 8.18 -9.12 13.05
C GLU A 98 9.09 -7.97 13.51
N MET A 99 8.90 -6.77 12.98
CA MET A 99 9.63 -5.55 13.36
C MET A 99 8.94 -4.74 14.47
N GLY A 100 7.84 -5.24 15.04
CA GLY A 100 7.05 -4.49 16.03
C GLY A 100 6.14 -3.41 15.41
N ILE A 101 5.91 -3.44 14.11
CA ILE A 101 5.08 -2.49 13.37
C ILE A 101 3.73 -3.12 13.05
N ALA A 102 2.62 -2.43 13.33
CA ALA A 102 1.31 -2.87 12.88
C ALA A 102 1.20 -2.79 11.34
N SER A 103 0.52 -3.74 10.73
CA SER A 103 0.27 -3.73 9.29
C SER A 103 -1.23 -3.61 9.00
N PHE A 104 -1.59 -2.79 8.02
CA PHE A 104 -2.98 -2.58 7.61
C PHE A 104 -3.13 -2.85 6.12
N LEU A 105 -3.50 -4.08 5.77
CA LEU A 105 -3.71 -4.51 4.39
C LEU A 105 -5.11 -4.08 3.93
N VAL A 106 -5.17 -3.13 3.00
CA VAL A 106 -6.42 -2.58 2.46
C VAL A 106 -6.84 -3.34 1.22
N ASP A 107 -8.09 -3.79 1.19
CA ASP A 107 -8.73 -4.38 0.02
C ASP A 107 -9.66 -3.34 -0.65
N SER A 108 -9.12 -2.68 -1.65
CA SER A 108 -9.86 -1.67 -2.43
C SER A 108 -10.89 -2.28 -3.40
N PHE A 109 -10.94 -3.60 -3.58
CA PHE A 109 -11.69 -4.25 -4.64
C PHE A 109 -12.95 -4.96 -4.17
N SER A 110 -12.87 -5.83 -3.16
CA SER A 110 -13.98 -6.72 -2.78
C SER A 110 -15.26 -5.97 -2.44
N GLY A 111 -15.18 -4.86 -1.69
CA GLY A 111 -16.35 -4.03 -1.37
C GLY A 111 -16.98 -3.36 -2.59
N ARG A 112 -16.28 -3.30 -3.72
CA ARG A 112 -16.77 -2.80 -5.01
C ARG A 112 -17.26 -3.90 -5.95
N GLY A 113 -17.21 -5.17 -5.52
CA GLY A 113 -17.50 -6.33 -6.37
C GLY A 113 -16.46 -6.59 -7.45
N ILE A 114 -15.23 -6.08 -7.27
CA ILE A 114 -14.10 -6.27 -8.18
C ILE A 114 -13.21 -7.37 -7.62
N VAL A 115 -12.78 -8.31 -8.47
CA VAL A 115 -11.78 -9.33 -8.12
C VAL A 115 -10.40 -8.89 -8.59
N SER A 116 -10.31 -8.39 -9.80
CA SER A 116 -9.07 -7.95 -10.44
C SER A 116 -9.38 -6.90 -11.50
N THR A 117 -8.46 -5.96 -11.69
CA THR A 117 -8.50 -5.01 -12.80
C THR A 117 -7.43 -5.30 -13.85
N SER A 118 -6.68 -6.39 -13.73
CA SER A 118 -5.51 -6.66 -14.59
C SER A 118 -5.85 -6.69 -16.07
N THR A 119 -6.96 -7.34 -16.44
CA THR A 119 -7.43 -7.44 -17.84
C THR A 119 -8.40 -6.34 -18.25
N ASN A 120 -8.88 -5.55 -17.29
CA ASN A 120 -9.73 -4.38 -17.54
C ASN A 120 -9.45 -3.30 -16.49
N GLN A 121 -8.45 -2.48 -16.76
CA GLN A 121 -8.02 -1.44 -15.83
C GLN A 121 -9.06 -0.33 -15.63
N ALA A 122 -10.04 -0.21 -16.54
CA ALA A 122 -11.12 0.78 -16.45
C ALA A 122 -12.17 0.48 -15.37
N LEU A 123 -12.20 -0.74 -14.79
CA LEU A 123 -13.15 -1.11 -13.74
C LEU A 123 -13.07 -0.21 -12.49
N LEU A 124 -11.95 0.43 -12.26
CA LEU A 124 -11.76 1.39 -11.17
C LEU A 124 -10.85 2.52 -11.62
N GLY A 125 -11.19 3.77 -11.33
CA GLY A 125 -10.33 4.92 -11.56
C GLY A 125 -8.94 4.71 -10.92
N ARG A 126 -7.88 5.16 -11.59
CA ARG A 126 -6.49 4.93 -11.12
C ARG A 126 -6.22 5.61 -9.79
N LEU A 127 -6.83 6.78 -9.58
CA LEU A 127 -6.63 7.60 -8.38
C LEU A 127 -7.57 7.20 -7.23
N ASN A 128 -8.52 6.28 -7.46
CA ASN A 128 -9.43 5.80 -6.41
C ASN A 128 -8.68 5.22 -5.21
N MET A 129 -7.60 4.45 -5.46
CA MET A 129 -6.81 3.87 -4.37
C MET A 129 -6.01 4.92 -3.58
N VAL A 130 -5.77 6.13 -4.14
CA VAL A 130 -5.24 7.26 -3.37
C VAL A 130 -6.25 7.70 -2.31
N LEU A 131 -7.52 7.84 -2.70
CA LEU A 131 -8.60 8.15 -1.77
C LEU A 131 -8.75 7.07 -0.70
N ASP A 132 -8.73 5.79 -1.10
CA ASP A 132 -8.82 4.66 -0.17
C ASP A 132 -7.65 4.67 0.84
N GLY A 133 -6.43 5.00 0.40
CA GLY A 133 -5.26 5.17 1.26
C GLY A 133 -5.44 6.29 2.28
N TYR A 134 -6.03 7.43 1.89
CA TYR A 134 -6.35 8.52 2.83
C TYR A 134 -7.43 8.12 3.83
N ARG A 135 -8.44 7.35 3.42
CA ARG A 135 -9.47 6.83 4.34
C ARG A 135 -8.91 5.78 5.29
N ALA A 136 -8.02 4.93 4.79
CA ALA A 136 -7.29 3.98 5.62
C ALA A 136 -6.41 4.68 6.67
N PHE A 137 -5.78 5.80 6.30
CA PHE A 137 -5.06 6.65 7.26
C PHE A 137 -5.98 7.13 8.38
N ASP A 138 -7.18 7.63 8.09
CA ASP A 138 -8.12 8.08 9.10
C ASP A 138 -8.53 6.96 10.05
N VAL A 139 -8.77 5.75 9.54
CA VAL A 139 -9.07 4.56 10.37
C VAL A 139 -7.95 4.29 11.36
N LEU A 140 -6.69 4.32 10.90
CA LEU A 140 -5.53 4.08 11.76
C LEU A 140 -5.27 5.23 12.72
N ALA A 141 -5.35 6.48 12.26
CA ALA A 141 -5.08 7.67 13.08
C ALA A 141 -6.04 7.80 14.28
N ASN A 142 -7.27 7.28 14.12
CA ASN A 142 -8.27 7.23 15.18
C ASN A 142 -8.22 5.94 16.03
N HIS A 143 -7.31 5.00 15.72
CA HIS A 143 -7.20 3.75 16.46
C HIS A 143 -6.40 3.93 17.75
N PRO A 144 -6.89 3.49 18.93
CA PRO A 144 -6.26 3.77 20.23
C PRO A 144 -4.84 3.17 20.35
N ARG A 145 -4.55 2.10 19.60
CA ARG A 145 -3.24 1.41 19.61
C ARG A 145 -2.29 1.85 18.50
N ILE A 146 -2.66 2.82 17.66
CA ILE A 146 -1.78 3.30 16.58
C ILE A 146 -1.25 4.69 16.93
N ASP A 147 0.02 4.89 16.70
CA ASP A 147 0.66 6.21 16.75
C ASP A 147 0.45 6.92 15.41
N SER A 148 -0.45 7.90 15.42
CA SER A 148 -0.83 8.63 14.21
C SER A 148 0.30 9.41 13.56
N ALA A 149 1.38 9.73 14.31
CA ALA A 149 2.56 10.37 13.77
C ALA A 149 3.53 9.39 13.07
N ARG A 150 3.30 8.08 13.22
CA ARG A 150 4.15 7.02 12.66
C ARG A 150 3.34 6.06 11.79
N ILE A 151 2.60 6.60 10.82
CA ILE A 151 1.86 5.84 9.80
C ILE A 151 2.56 6.04 8.46
N ALA A 152 3.10 4.98 7.87
CA ALA A 152 3.62 4.98 6.50
C ALA A 152 2.65 4.26 5.55
N VAL A 153 2.83 4.49 4.25
CA VAL A 153 2.08 3.77 3.21
C VAL A 153 3.05 3.09 2.24
N MET A 154 2.77 1.83 1.95
CA MET A 154 3.50 1.01 0.98
C MET A 154 2.50 0.42 -0.01
N GLY A 155 2.87 0.37 -1.28
CA GLY A 155 1.98 -0.17 -2.30
C GLY A 155 2.71 -0.80 -3.46
N PHE A 156 1.98 -1.64 -4.20
CA PHE A 156 2.51 -2.53 -5.22
C PHE A 156 1.85 -2.24 -6.56
N SER A 157 2.62 -1.98 -7.63
CA SER A 157 2.08 -1.75 -8.97
C SER A 157 1.06 -0.60 -8.98
N ARG A 158 -0.22 -0.86 -9.24
CA ARG A 158 -1.31 0.11 -9.10
C ARG A 158 -1.39 0.72 -7.69
N GLY A 159 -1.22 -0.08 -6.64
CA GLY A 159 -1.09 0.40 -5.27
C GLY A 159 0.19 1.19 -5.04
N GLY A 160 1.28 0.84 -5.74
CA GLY A 160 2.52 1.62 -5.77
C GLY A 160 2.31 3.00 -6.38
N GLN A 161 1.59 3.08 -7.49
CA GLN A 161 1.18 4.35 -8.11
C GLN A 161 0.33 5.19 -7.13
N SER A 162 -0.63 4.56 -6.48
CA SER A 162 -1.46 5.21 -5.45
C SER A 162 -0.59 5.74 -4.30
N THR A 163 0.33 4.93 -3.80
CA THR A 163 1.28 5.31 -2.75
C THR A 163 2.14 6.51 -3.17
N LEU A 164 2.69 6.50 -4.38
CA LEU A 164 3.52 7.59 -4.90
C LEU A 164 2.73 8.90 -4.96
N TYR A 165 1.56 8.89 -5.60
CA TYR A 165 0.78 10.10 -5.80
C TYR A 165 -0.03 10.55 -4.57
N SER A 166 -0.20 9.70 -3.55
CA SER A 166 -0.74 10.16 -2.27
C SER A 166 0.18 11.16 -1.54
N SER A 167 1.44 11.30 -1.99
CA SER A 167 2.38 12.32 -1.52
C SER A 167 2.12 13.72 -2.09
N VAL A 168 1.36 13.85 -3.19
CA VAL A 168 1.08 15.14 -3.85
C VAL A 168 0.21 16.01 -2.94
N LYS A 169 0.72 17.18 -2.55
CA LYS A 169 0.03 18.07 -1.60
C LYS A 169 -1.37 18.47 -2.05
N ARG A 170 -1.54 18.77 -3.34
CA ARG A 170 -2.86 19.12 -3.88
C ARG A 170 -3.88 18.02 -3.60
N PHE A 171 -3.51 16.76 -3.81
CA PHE A 171 -4.39 15.62 -3.55
C PHE A 171 -4.68 15.44 -2.06
N GLN A 172 -3.65 15.55 -1.23
CA GLN A 172 -3.79 15.50 0.22
C GLN A 172 -4.72 16.61 0.73
N GLN A 173 -4.50 17.85 0.34
CA GLN A 173 -5.33 18.99 0.76
C GLN A 173 -6.78 18.85 0.32
N MET A 174 -7.01 18.32 -0.89
CA MET A 174 -8.33 18.14 -1.45
C MET A 174 -9.14 17.03 -0.78
N TRP A 175 -8.48 15.91 -0.45
CA TRP A 175 -9.17 14.69 -0.02
C TRP A 175 -9.00 14.36 1.46
N ASN A 176 -7.85 14.66 2.04
CA ASN A 176 -7.60 14.49 3.47
C ASN A 176 -6.42 15.36 3.95
N PRO A 177 -6.66 16.62 4.32
CA PRO A 177 -5.60 17.52 4.77
C PRO A 177 -4.90 17.06 6.06
N ARG A 178 -5.49 16.11 6.79
CA ARG A 178 -4.91 15.53 8.02
C ARG A 178 -4.01 14.31 7.76
N ALA A 179 -4.03 13.74 6.55
CA ALA A 179 -3.26 12.54 6.24
C ALA A 179 -1.75 12.87 6.12
N ALA A 180 -1.07 12.91 7.24
CA ALA A 180 0.37 13.13 7.33
C ALA A 180 1.11 11.78 7.40
N PHE A 181 1.32 11.13 6.25
CA PHE A 181 2.13 9.92 6.22
C PHE A 181 3.58 10.21 6.61
N ALA A 182 4.17 9.34 7.43
CA ALA A 182 5.57 9.44 7.85
C ALA A 182 6.55 9.04 6.72
N ALA A 183 6.11 8.21 5.79
CA ALA A 183 6.89 7.79 4.62
C ALA A 183 6.00 7.19 3.52
N TYR A 184 6.52 7.18 2.29
CA TYR A 184 5.92 6.56 1.11
C TYR A 184 6.87 5.52 0.52
N ILE A 185 6.38 4.29 0.29
CA ILE A 185 7.18 3.15 -0.16
C ILE A 185 6.50 2.53 -1.40
N PRO A 186 6.58 3.18 -2.57
CA PRO A 186 6.04 2.61 -3.80
C PRO A 186 6.95 1.52 -4.36
N LEU A 187 6.39 0.35 -4.70
CA LEU A 187 7.05 -0.72 -5.43
C LEU A 187 6.53 -0.75 -6.87
N TYR A 188 7.45 -0.73 -7.81
CA TYR A 188 7.19 -0.75 -9.27
C TYR A 188 5.95 0.07 -9.67
N ALA A 189 5.91 1.30 -9.17
CA ALA A 189 4.84 2.26 -9.44
C ALA A 189 4.92 2.79 -10.87
N SER A 190 3.77 3.06 -11.51
CA SER A 190 3.72 3.77 -12.78
C SER A 190 3.91 5.28 -12.58
N CYS A 191 4.83 5.87 -13.36
CA CYS A 191 5.10 7.31 -13.37
C CYS A 191 4.84 7.95 -14.74
N ASN A 192 4.07 7.30 -15.59
CA ASN A 192 3.81 7.73 -16.97
C ASN A 192 2.70 8.80 -17.09
N THR A 193 2.16 9.27 -15.97
CA THR A 193 1.19 10.36 -15.92
C THR A 193 1.81 11.57 -15.23
N THR A 194 1.81 12.71 -15.92
CA THR A 194 2.20 13.99 -15.34
C THR A 194 0.96 14.70 -14.82
N PHE A 195 0.90 14.95 -13.53
CA PHE A 195 -0.19 15.69 -12.90
C PHE A 195 0.17 17.16 -12.69
N ILE A 196 -0.81 18.04 -12.65
CA ILE A 196 -0.62 19.46 -12.32
C ILE A 196 -0.11 19.55 -10.88
N GLY A 197 1.07 20.17 -10.69
CA GLY A 197 1.69 20.34 -9.38
C GLY A 197 2.30 19.06 -8.79
N ASP A 198 2.61 18.06 -9.61
CA ASP A 198 3.15 16.76 -9.19
C ASP A 198 4.54 16.80 -8.52
N THR A 199 5.21 17.95 -8.51
CA THR A 199 6.48 18.16 -7.78
C THR A 199 6.28 18.83 -6.43
N ASP A 200 5.08 19.34 -6.11
CA ASP A 200 4.78 19.86 -4.77
C ASP A 200 4.24 18.73 -3.89
N LEU A 201 5.15 18.10 -3.16
CA LEU A 201 4.89 16.92 -2.34
C LEU A 201 4.85 17.26 -0.86
N SER A 202 4.24 16.37 -0.07
CA SER A 202 4.39 16.35 1.37
C SER A 202 5.90 16.24 1.75
N PRO A 203 6.31 16.71 2.93
CA PRO A 203 7.73 16.70 3.31
C PRO A 203 8.28 15.29 3.63
N ALA A 204 7.42 14.29 3.73
CA ALA A 204 7.84 12.94 4.10
C ALA A 204 8.65 12.27 2.98
N PRO A 205 9.65 11.44 3.34
CA PRO A 205 10.54 10.80 2.38
C PRO A 205 9.83 9.74 1.51
N ILE A 206 10.28 9.62 0.26
CA ILE A 206 9.80 8.61 -0.69
C ILE A 206 10.95 7.68 -1.07
N ARG A 207 10.75 6.38 -0.94
CA ARG A 207 11.72 5.37 -1.41
C ARG A 207 10.99 4.40 -2.33
N GLN A 208 11.24 4.55 -3.65
CA GLN A 208 10.67 3.66 -4.66
C GLN A 208 11.66 2.57 -5.03
N PHE A 209 11.14 1.34 -5.19
CA PHE A 209 11.90 0.18 -5.64
C PHE A 209 11.29 -0.38 -6.92
N HIS A 210 12.13 -0.70 -7.92
CA HIS A 210 11.67 -1.05 -9.24
C HIS A 210 12.54 -2.13 -9.90
N GLY A 211 11.98 -2.91 -10.82
CA GLY A 211 12.75 -3.79 -11.67
C GLY A 211 13.21 -3.07 -12.95
N ALA A 212 14.48 -3.18 -13.32
CA ALA A 212 14.97 -2.55 -14.53
C ALA A 212 14.50 -3.27 -15.82
N ALA A 213 14.14 -4.56 -15.70
CA ALA A 213 13.57 -5.38 -16.78
C ALA A 213 12.02 -5.40 -16.77
N ASP A 214 11.39 -4.53 -16.00
CA ASP A 214 9.93 -4.43 -15.91
C ASP A 214 9.35 -3.85 -17.20
N ASP A 215 8.71 -4.71 -18.00
CA ASP A 215 8.00 -4.34 -19.23
C ASP A 215 6.49 -4.15 -19.03
N TYR A 216 5.99 -4.43 -17.83
CA TYR A 216 4.61 -4.11 -17.44
C TYR A 216 4.49 -2.63 -17.08
N VAL A 217 5.40 -2.16 -16.25
CA VAL A 217 5.53 -0.77 -15.81
C VAL A 217 7.00 -0.36 -15.96
N PRO A 218 7.42 0.16 -17.13
CA PRO A 218 8.81 0.52 -17.35
C PRO A 218 9.31 1.56 -16.36
N VAL A 219 10.54 1.40 -15.87
CA VAL A 219 11.15 2.28 -14.87
C VAL A 219 11.56 3.64 -15.43
N ALA A 220 11.76 3.77 -16.74
CA ALA A 220 12.28 5.00 -17.37
C ALA A 220 11.44 6.26 -17.06
N PRO A 221 10.08 6.25 -17.12
CA PRO A 221 9.29 7.41 -16.70
C PRO A 221 9.50 7.78 -15.22
N CYS A 222 9.72 6.79 -14.34
CA CYS A 222 9.99 7.04 -12.93
C CYS A 222 11.37 7.67 -12.72
N ARG A 223 12.41 7.27 -13.44
CA ARG A 223 13.73 7.92 -13.39
C ARG A 223 13.59 9.41 -13.71
N ALA A 224 12.91 9.76 -14.81
CA ALA A 224 12.66 11.15 -15.19
C ALA A 224 11.84 11.93 -14.15
N TYR A 225 10.80 11.30 -13.58
CA TYR A 225 10.00 11.94 -12.54
C TYR A 225 10.81 12.17 -11.26
N PHE A 226 11.59 11.19 -10.81
CA PHE A 226 12.42 11.31 -9.63
C PHE A 226 13.57 12.33 -9.78
N GLU A 227 14.06 12.53 -11.01
CA GLU A 227 15.00 13.65 -11.32
C GLU A 227 14.33 15.00 -11.11
N ARG A 228 13.08 15.20 -11.62
CA ARG A 228 12.30 16.42 -11.38
C ARG A 228 12.04 16.65 -9.88
N LEU A 229 11.71 15.59 -9.15
CA LEU A 229 11.48 15.70 -7.70
C LEU A 229 12.75 16.07 -6.93
N ARG A 230 13.90 15.49 -7.26
CA ARG A 230 15.19 15.87 -6.65
C ARG A 230 15.57 17.31 -6.96
N ALA A 231 15.37 17.75 -8.21
CA ALA A 231 15.58 19.14 -8.62
C ALA A 231 14.67 20.13 -7.86
N ALA A 232 13.47 19.66 -7.45
CA ALA A 232 12.55 20.41 -6.59
C ALA A 232 12.87 20.29 -5.08
N GLY A 233 14.03 19.72 -4.70
CA GLY A 233 14.48 19.59 -3.32
C GLY A 233 13.72 18.58 -2.48
N ARG A 234 13.09 17.56 -3.10
CA ARG A 234 12.34 16.53 -2.37
C ARG A 234 13.24 15.39 -1.92
N ASP A 235 13.01 14.86 -0.72
CA ASP A 235 13.72 13.66 -0.21
C ASP A 235 13.15 12.41 -0.88
N VAL A 236 13.66 12.10 -2.06
CA VAL A 236 13.20 10.98 -2.88
C VAL A 236 14.37 10.13 -3.39
N GLN A 237 14.20 8.82 -3.37
CA GLN A 237 15.14 7.87 -3.93
C GLN A 237 14.40 6.81 -4.74
N LEU A 238 14.89 6.55 -5.94
CA LEU A 238 14.51 5.41 -6.77
C LEU A 238 15.68 4.43 -6.80
N THR A 239 15.42 3.19 -6.43
CA THR A 239 16.37 2.07 -6.55
C THR A 239 15.79 1.08 -7.56
N ASP A 240 16.52 0.81 -8.62
CA ASP A 240 16.13 -0.18 -9.61
C ASP A 240 17.14 -1.35 -9.63
N TYR A 241 16.60 -2.54 -9.91
CA TYR A 241 17.35 -3.79 -9.86
C TYR A 241 17.48 -4.38 -11.25
N PRO A 242 18.71 -4.67 -11.73
CA PRO A 242 18.93 -5.40 -12.98
C PRO A 242 18.13 -6.71 -13.00
N ASP A 243 17.68 -7.13 -14.17
CA ASP A 243 17.00 -8.42 -14.43
C ASP A 243 15.74 -8.70 -13.57
N ALA A 244 15.26 -7.73 -12.81
CA ALA A 244 14.02 -7.84 -12.06
C ALA A 244 12.83 -7.39 -12.92
N HIS A 245 11.82 -8.25 -13.03
CA HIS A 245 10.56 -7.97 -13.73
C HIS A 245 9.49 -7.44 -12.78
N HIS A 246 8.30 -7.17 -13.30
CA HIS A 246 7.16 -6.73 -12.48
C HIS A 246 6.79 -7.77 -11.42
N GLY A 247 6.56 -7.33 -10.17
CA GLY A 247 6.23 -8.23 -9.06
C GLY A 247 7.41 -9.07 -8.55
N TYR A 248 8.64 -8.64 -8.81
CA TYR A 248 9.87 -9.36 -8.47
C TYR A 248 10.04 -9.71 -6.99
N ASP A 249 9.38 -8.99 -6.12
CA ASP A 249 9.46 -9.13 -4.66
C ASP A 249 8.57 -10.24 -4.08
N ASN A 250 7.66 -10.80 -4.90
CA ASN A 250 6.73 -11.84 -4.50
C ASN A 250 7.32 -13.26 -4.66
N PRO A 251 7.74 -13.94 -3.57
CA PRO A 251 8.35 -15.25 -3.65
C PRO A 251 7.37 -16.37 -4.07
N LEU A 252 6.07 -16.08 -4.13
CA LEU A 252 5.05 -16.98 -4.65
C LEU A 252 4.91 -16.89 -6.18
N GLY A 253 5.60 -15.93 -6.81
CA GLY A 253 5.67 -15.78 -8.25
C GLY A 253 6.65 -16.76 -8.90
N ASN A 254 6.58 -16.89 -10.22
CA ASN A 254 7.49 -17.74 -10.98
C ASN A 254 8.91 -17.14 -11.01
N LYS A 255 9.93 -17.97 -10.79
CA LYS A 255 11.35 -17.55 -10.91
C LYS A 255 11.73 -17.22 -12.36
N THR A 256 11.19 -17.95 -13.33
CA THR A 256 11.29 -17.58 -14.74
C THR A 256 10.16 -16.60 -15.07
N PRO A 257 10.46 -15.46 -15.68
CA PRO A 257 9.43 -14.50 -16.07
C PRO A 257 8.39 -15.14 -16.98
N THR A 258 7.11 -14.87 -16.70
CA THR A 258 5.97 -15.40 -17.44
C THR A 258 5.07 -14.28 -17.93
N VAL A 259 4.44 -14.51 -19.08
CA VAL A 259 3.47 -13.57 -19.65
C VAL A 259 2.21 -13.50 -18.78
N ALA A 260 1.86 -12.32 -18.33
CA ALA A 260 0.58 -12.02 -17.71
C ALA A 260 -0.50 -11.85 -18.80
N LYS A 261 -1.00 -12.96 -19.31
CA LYS A 261 -1.86 -13.00 -20.49
C LYS A 261 -3.11 -12.13 -20.34
N GLY A 262 -3.36 -11.27 -21.32
CA GLY A 262 -4.50 -10.35 -21.35
C GLY A 262 -4.37 -9.16 -20.39
N ALA A 263 -3.32 -9.09 -19.58
CA ALA A 263 -3.15 -7.96 -18.67
C ALA A 263 -2.85 -6.67 -19.45
N GLN A 264 -3.62 -5.62 -19.18
CA GLN A 264 -3.47 -4.31 -19.81
C GLN A 264 -2.35 -3.50 -19.17
N SER A 265 -1.47 -2.95 -20.00
CA SER A 265 -0.37 -2.08 -19.61
C SER A 265 -0.44 -0.74 -20.36
N VAL A 266 -0.17 0.33 -19.64
CA VAL A 266 -0.02 1.68 -20.20
C VAL A 266 1.45 2.02 -20.49
N ARG A 267 2.29 1.00 -20.69
CA ARG A 267 3.75 1.14 -20.83
C ARG A 267 4.20 2.03 -21.99
N ALA A 268 3.40 2.10 -23.06
CA ALA A 268 3.67 2.96 -24.20
C ALA A 268 2.90 4.30 -24.16
N CYS A 269 2.10 4.53 -23.10
CA CYS A 269 1.32 5.75 -22.97
C CYS A 269 2.13 6.86 -22.28
N LYS A 270 2.06 8.07 -22.81
CA LYS A 270 2.48 9.29 -22.12
C LYS A 270 1.23 10.08 -21.75
N LEU A 271 0.90 10.12 -20.50
CA LEU A 271 -0.34 10.70 -20.00
C LEU A 271 -0.08 12.02 -19.30
N LYS A 272 -1.02 12.94 -19.44
CA LYS A 272 -0.94 14.27 -18.82
C LYS A 272 -2.31 14.71 -18.32
N GLU A 273 -2.33 15.33 -17.16
CA GLU A 273 -3.50 16.05 -16.67
C GLU A 273 -3.62 17.40 -17.38
N GLU A 274 -4.79 17.67 -17.92
CA GLU A 274 -5.21 18.98 -18.42
C GLU A 274 -6.19 19.64 -17.42
N PRO A 275 -6.44 20.96 -17.54
CA PRO A 275 -7.43 21.65 -16.72
C PRO A 275 -8.78 20.92 -16.66
N LEU A 276 -9.48 21.05 -15.54
CA LEU A 276 -10.73 20.35 -15.23
C LEU A 276 -10.57 18.83 -15.04
N GLY A 277 -9.34 18.37 -14.78
CA GLY A 277 -9.08 16.98 -14.39
C GLY A 277 -9.15 15.96 -15.53
N THR A 278 -9.09 16.40 -16.76
CA THR A 278 -9.05 15.50 -17.92
C THR A 278 -7.64 14.93 -18.08
N ILE A 279 -7.53 13.60 -18.10
CA ILE A 279 -6.28 12.94 -18.48
C ILE A 279 -6.28 12.73 -20.00
N ILE A 280 -5.24 13.21 -20.65
CA ILE A 280 -5.06 13.05 -22.10
C ILE A 280 -3.85 12.16 -22.40
N ASN A 281 -3.84 11.52 -23.56
CA ASN A 281 -2.63 11.03 -24.19
C ASN A 281 -1.85 12.22 -24.74
N ALA A 282 -0.66 12.51 -24.18
CA ALA A 282 0.14 13.68 -24.54
C ALA A 282 0.67 13.64 -25.99
N GLU A 283 0.67 12.48 -26.64
CA GLU A 283 1.10 12.34 -28.04
C GLU A 283 -0.02 12.68 -29.03
N THR A 284 -1.27 12.35 -28.68
CA THR A 284 -2.44 12.58 -29.55
C THR A 284 -3.24 13.81 -29.17
N GLY A 285 -3.10 14.30 -27.92
CA GLY A 285 -3.91 15.37 -27.36
C GLY A 285 -5.36 14.96 -27.05
N GLN A 286 -5.72 13.69 -27.24
CA GLN A 286 -7.08 13.19 -27.01
C GLN A 286 -7.28 12.69 -25.58
N PRO A 287 -8.49 12.75 -25.03
CA PRO A 287 -8.81 12.15 -23.75
C PRO A 287 -8.43 10.66 -23.72
N PHE A 288 -7.67 10.28 -22.69
CA PHE A 288 -7.20 8.91 -22.55
C PHE A 288 -8.31 7.96 -22.11
N THR A 289 -8.37 6.81 -22.77
CA THR A 289 -9.15 5.65 -22.34
C THR A 289 -8.30 4.38 -22.48
N TYR A 290 -8.74 3.27 -21.87
CA TYR A 290 -8.05 1.99 -22.03
C TYR A 290 -8.26 1.31 -23.40
N GLN A 291 -8.96 1.97 -24.34
CA GLN A 291 -9.03 1.64 -25.77
C GLN A 291 -7.99 2.42 -26.62
N ASP A 292 -7.23 3.33 -26.00
CA ASP A 292 -6.18 4.08 -26.68
C ASP A 292 -5.13 3.12 -27.27
N PRO A 293 -4.66 3.33 -28.51
CA PRO A 293 -3.64 2.48 -29.14
C PRO A 293 -2.33 2.33 -28.37
N CYS A 294 -2.03 3.25 -27.44
CA CYS A 294 -0.86 3.14 -26.58
C CYS A 294 -0.99 2.05 -25.49
N VAL A 295 -2.21 1.56 -25.24
CA VAL A 295 -2.45 0.46 -24.30
C VAL A 295 -2.03 -0.86 -24.93
N GLN A 296 -1.13 -1.55 -24.27
CA GLN A 296 -0.62 -2.85 -24.70
C GLN A 296 -1.07 -3.94 -23.74
N THR A 297 -0.96 -5.19 -24.16
CA THR A 297 -1.26 -6.37 -23.35
C THR A 297 -0.05 -7.27 -23.17
N ASP A 298 -0.22 -8.33 -22.41
CA ASP A 298 0.71 -9.44 -22.29
C ASP A 298 2.13 -9.06 -21.82
N PRO A 299 2.25 -8.22 -20.74
CA PRO A 299 3.54 -7.96 -20.12
C PRO A 299 4.04 -9.18 -19.33
N HIS A 300 5.29 -9.12 -18.88
CA HIS A 300 5.87 -10.18 -18.05
C HIS A 300 5.80 -9.84 -16.56
N THR A 301 5.69 -10.89 -15.76
CA THR A 301 5.85 -10.85 -14.29
C THR A 301 6.82 -11.95 -13.88
N GLY A 302 7.58 -11.75 -12.78
CA GLY A 302 8.51 -12.79 -12.35
C GLY A 302 9.19 -12.45 -11.04
N TYR A 303 9.42 -13.47 -10.20
CA TYR A 303 10.17 -13.36 -8.95
C TYR A 303 11.67 -13.28 -9.20
N ASN A 304 12.34 -12.35 -8.53
CA ASN A 304 13.81 -12.27 -8.50
C ASN A 304 14.28 -12.22 -7.05
N GLU A 305 14.89 -13.31 -6.59
CA GLU A 305 15.26 -13.50 -5.20
C GLU A 305 16.26 -12.45 -4.69
N LEU A 306 17.26 -12.10 -5.51
CA LEU A 306 18.28 -11.12 -5.13
C LEU A 306 17.66 -9.74 -4.98
N ALA A 307 16.85 -9.29 -5.94
CA ALA A 307 16.15 -8.03 -5.89
C ALA A 307 15.13 -7.98 -4.73
N ALA A 308 14.38 -9.07 -4.53
CA ALA A 308 13.41 -9.19 -3.43
C ALA A 308 14.08 -9.06 -2.06
N ASN A 309 15.19 -9.76 -1.85
CA ASN A 309 15.93 -9.69 -0.59
C ASN A 309 16.56 -8.32 -0.36
N ALA A 310 17.13 -7.70 -1.41
CA ALA A 310 17.68 -6.35 -1.35
C ALA A 310 16.60 -5.31 -1.03
N THR A 311 15.44 -5.39 -1.68
CA THR A 311 14.28 -4.53 -1.40
C THR A 311 13.81 -4.69 0.04
N ARG A 312 13.64 -5.94 0.50
CA ARG A 312 13.17 -6.23 1.86
C ARG A 312 14.12 -5.65 2.91
N LYS A 313 15.45 -5.82 2.70
CA LYS A 313 16.46 -5.22 3.56
C LYS A 313 16.36 -3.70 3.57
N ALA A 314 16.35 -3.05 2.40
CA ALA A 314 16.30 -1.60 2.27
C ALA A 314 15.01 -1.00 2.90
N VAL A 315 13.86 -1.63 2.68
CA VAL A 315 12.58 -1.19 3.30
C VAL A 315 12.64 -1.31 4.82
N LYS A 316 13.17 -2.43 5.35
CA LYS A 316 13.33 -2.62 6.81
C LYS A 316 14.21 -1.54 7.43
N GLU A 317 15.34 -1.23 6.83
CA GLU A 317 16.26 -0.18 7.26
C GLU A 317 15.61 1.21 7.21
N PHE A 318 14.91 1.49 6.11
CA PHE A 318 14.23 2.76 5.92
C PHE A 318 13.12 2.99 6.96
N VAL A 319 12.22 2.01 7.18
CA VAL A 319 11.15 2.19 8.17
C VAL A 319 11.67 2.23 9.61
N ARG A 320 12.76 1.53 9.93
CA ARG A 320 13.43 1.67 11.23
C ARG A 320 13.87 3.11 11.47
N THR A 321 14.50 3.71 10.48
CA THR A 321 14.97 5.11 10.56
C THR A 321 13.79 6.07 10.71
N VAL A 322 12.77 5.94 9.86
CA VAL A 322 11.59 6.82 9.85
C VAL A 322 10.81 6.73 11.16
N PHE A 323 10.61 5.51 11.65
CA PHE A 323 9.83 5.27 12.87
C PHE A 323 10.67 5.35 14.15
N LYS A 324 11.97 5.57 14.04
CA LYS A 324 12.92 5.63 15.16
C LYS A 324 12.82 4.36 16.03
N LEU A 325 12.79 3.19 15.38
CA LEU A 325 12.77 1.92 16.08
C LEU A 325 14.18 1.58 16.59
N GLU A 326 14.24 1.05 17.80
CA GLU A 326 15.49 0.53 18.33
C GLU A 326 15.98 -0.69 17.51
N PRO A 327 17.29 -0.93 17.45
CA PRO A 327 17.90 -2.03 16.70
C PRO A 327 17.36 -3.42 17.05
#